data_d261e1d62a0753417af7d83c05aedbd4
#
_entry.id   d261e1d62a0753417af7d83c05aedbd4
#
_cell.length_a   1.000
_cell.length_b   1.000
_cell.length_c   1.000
_cell.angle_alpha   90.00
_cell.angle_beta   90.00
_cell.angle_gamma   90.00
#
_symmetry.space_group_name_H-M   'P 1'
#
loop_
_entity.id
_entity.type
_entity.pdbx_description
1 polymer ?
#
loop_
_entity_poly.entity_id
_entity_poly.type
_entity_poly.pdbx_seq_one_letter_code
_entity_poly.pdbx_strand_id
1 'polypeptide(L)'
;YICENGKYFSADINNGRKGGLIQWVTVSKPGWYIFRCNGFSNTNGLAKLFITNYMTFYSTGSYISATPLNQLDTNGSTSLLEAGKAFYAGKYENEVMMHVSQDDINAMQKVFGKQEEHLGFGVIVDDNGTTPNNEWTAFDNFRMLYAGEYEGPSLVLDEDNPDLSYLTETSDEYKNVVLHLNRTFTLNKWNTLTLPVDLTYGQMKRAFGDEMMLAKLYQLNANSVRFKTVSCTNDDEVM
;
A
#
# COMPACT_ATOMS: atom_id res chain seq x y z
N TYR A 1 15.09 -3.38 -5.86
CA TYR A 1 14.89 -4.06 -7.15
C TYR A 1 16.09 -4.95 -7.43
N ILE A 2 15.90 -6.24 -7.37
CA ILE A 2 16.89 -7.20 -7.88
C ILE A 2 16.52 -7.37 -9.36
N CYS A 3 17.27 -6.71 -10.24
CA CYS A 3 17.20 -7.03 -11.65
C CYS A 3 17.77 -8.46 -11.81
N GLU A 4 17.12 -9.33 -12.58
CA GLU A 4 17.53 -10.73 -12.82
C GLU A 4 19.00 -10.93 -13.25
N ASN A 5 19.68 -9.85 -13.62
CA ASN A 5 21.07 -9.84 -14.07
C ASN A 5 22.06 -9.18 -13.10
N GLY A 6 21.69 -8.97 -11.84
CA GLY A 6 22.57 -8.39 -10.83
C GLY A 6 22.97 -6.93 -11.10
N LYS A 7 22.25 -6.22 -11.95
CA LYS A 7 22.48 -4.79 -12.17
C LYS A 7 21.68 -4.01 -11.14
N TYR A 8 22.39 -3.33 -10.27
CA TYR A 8 21.81 -2.41 -9.31
C TYR A 8 21.48 -1.08 -9.98
N PHE A 9 20.44 -0.43 -9.47
CA PHE A 9 20.27 1.00 -9.71
C PHE A 9 21.43 1.70 -8.97
N SER A 10 22.46 2.15 -9.69
CA SER A 10 23.54 2.96 -9.12
C SER A 10 23.34 4.41 -9.52
N ALA A 11 23.20 5.29 -8.53
CA ALA A 11 23.31 6.71 -8.75
C ALA A 11 24.77 7.14 -8.63
N ASP A 12 25.15 8.23 -9.31
CA ASP A 12 26.47 8.84 -9.21
C ASP A 12 26.68 9.35 -7.78
N ILE A 13 27.55 8.68 -7.04
CA ILE A 13 27.84 9.01 -5.65
C ILE A 13 28.58 10.34 -5.47
N ASN A 14 29.15 10.91 -6.54
CA ASN A 14 29.88 12.17 -6.49
C ASN A 14 28.94 13.38 -6.59
N ASN A 15 27.72 13.19 -7.12
CA ASN A 15 26.73 14.25 -7.33
C ASN A 15 25.45 14.08 -6.51
N GLY A 16 25.50 13.20 -5.50
CA GLY A 16 24.30 12.76 -4.78
C GLY A 16 23.55 11.67 -5.55
N ARG A 17 22.78 10.87 -4.82
CA ARG A 17 22.00 9.79 -5.41
C ARG A 17 20.64 10.33 -5.84
N LYS A 18 20.52 10.62 -7.12
CA LYS A 18 19.24 11.04 -7.69
C LYS A 18 18.81 10.08 -8.75
N GLY A 19 17.58 9.61 -8.63
CA GLY A 19 17.00 8.75 -9.61
C GLY A 19 15.72 8.11 -9.12
N GLY A 20 15.02 7.45 -10.03
CA GLY A 20 13.76 6.82 -9.69
C GLY A 20 13.40 5.72 -10.64
N LEU A 21 12.58 4.82 -10.17
CA LEU A 21 11.85 3.87 -10.97
C LEU A 21 10.41 4.35 -11.05
N ILE A 22 9.92 4.56 -12.24
CA ILE A 22 8.51 4.87 -12.50
C ILE A 22 7.95 3.85 -13.48
N GLN A 23 6.79 3.33 -13.17
CA GLN A 23 5.96 2.54 -14.08
C GLN A 23 4.66 3.30 -14.34
N TRP A 24 4.25 3.30 -15.61
CA TRP A 24 2.99 3.87 -16.03
C TRP A 24 1.99 2.74 -16.29
N VAL A 25 0.77 2.90 -15.77
CA VAL A 25 -0.36 2.03 -16.03
C VAL A 25 -1.55 2.86 -16.44
N THR A 26 -2.42 2.27 -17.24
CA THR A 26 -3.64 2.90 -17.71
C THR A 26 -4.82 2.36 -16.92
N VAL A 27 -5.66 3.25 -16.40
CA VAL A 27 -6.88 2.92 -15.68
C VAL A 27 -8.08 3.61 -16.31
N SER A 28 -9.22 2.92 -16.40
CA SER A 28 -10.45 3.41 -17.02
C SER A 28 -11.62 3.55 -16.04
N LYS A 29 -11.40 3.22 -14.76
CA LYS A 29 -12.41 3.32 -13.71
C LYS A 29 -12.10 4.48 -12.78
N PRO A 30 -13.06 5.35 -12.46
CA PRO A 30 -12.88 6.31 -11.39
C PRO A 30 -12.81 5.59 -10.04
N GLY A 31 -12.16 6.19 -9.06
CA GLY A 31 -12.04 5.65 -7.71
C GLY A 31 -10.64 5.73 -7.12
N TRP A 32 -10.47 5.09 -5.98
CA TRP A 32 -9.21 5.07 -5.25
C TRP A 32 -8.29 3.97 -5.74
N TYR A 33 -7.06 4.34 -6.01
CA TYR A 33 -5.95 3.46 -6.36
C TYR A 33 -4.91 3.51 -5.25
N ILE A 34 -4.63 2.35 -4.68
CA ILE A 34 -3.65 2.16 -3.62
C ILE A 34 -2.43 1.50 -4.23
N PHE A 35 -1.27 2.07 -3.97
CA PHE A 35 -0.01 1.52 -4.43
C PHE A 35 0.89 1.19 -3.26
N ARG A 36 1.38 -0.04 -3.22
CA ARG A 36 2.22 -0.58 -2.14
C ARG A 36 3.53 -1.12 -2.68
N CYS A 37 4.55 -1.07 -1.85
CA CYS A 37 5.77 -1.85 -2.01
C CYS A 37 6.34 -2.22 -0.64
N ASN A 38 7.15 -3.25 -0.60
CA ASN A 38 8.05 -3.48 0.52
C ASN A 38 9.35 -2.75 0.22
N GLY A 39 9.85 -1.95 1.15
CA GLY A 39 11.07 -1.20 0.92
C GLY A 39 11.51 -0.39 2.12
N PHE A 40 12.79 -0.16 2.21
CA PHE A 40 13.42 0.66 3.24
C PHE A 40 14.57 1.49 2.70
N SER A 41 14.93 2.50 3.47
CA SER A 41 16.19 3.22 3.32
C SER A 41 16.88 3.26 4.67
N ASN A 42 18.22 3.16 4.72
CA ASN A 42 18.94 3.33 5.97
C ASN A 42 19.10 4.80 6.39
N THR A 43 18.75 5.74 5.51
CA THR A 43 18.57 7.15 5.86
C THR A 43 17.12 7.57 5.69
N ASN A 44 16.53 8.08 6.74
CA ASN A 44 15.15 8.53 6.74
C ASN A 44 14.92 9.63 5.70
N GLY A 45 13.89 9.45 4.86
CA GLY A 45 13.48 10.41 3.84
C GLY A 45 14.33 10.44 2.57
N LEU A 46 15.40 9.63 2.48
CA LEU A 46 16.23 9.52 1.29
C LEU A 46 15.43 9.01 0.09
N ALA A 47 14.65 7.98 0.29
CA ALA A 47 13.80 7.40 -0.75
C ALA A 47 12.33 7.53 -0.38
N LYS A 48 11.49 7.69 -1.41
CA LYS A 48 10.03 7.83 -1.26
C LYS A 48 9.31 6.95 -2.24
N LEU A 49 8.27 6.28 -1.77
CA LEU A 49 7.24 5.71 -2.61
C LEU A 49 6.33 6.84 -3.09
N PHE A 50 5.93 6.84 -4.36
CA PHE A 50 5.07 7.88 -4.90
C PHE A 50 4.02 7.33 -5.87
N ILE A 51 2.93 8.10 -6.03
CA ILE A 51 1.94 7.97 -7.09
C ILE A 51 1.63 9.35 -7.67
N THR A 52 1.40 9.41 -8.97
CA THR A 52 1.06 10.63 -9.70
C THR A 52 0.21 10.29 -10.93
N ASN A 53 -0.36 11.30 -11.56
CA ASN A 53 -0.96 11.14 -12.89
C ASN A 53 -0.12 11.83 -13.96
N TYR A 54 -0.45 11.54 -15.21
CA TYR A 54 0.29 12.06 -16.36
C TYR A 54 0.33 13.59 -16.35
N MET A 55 -0.81 14.25 -16.17
CA MET A 55 -0.90 15.71 -16.25
C MET A 55 -0.07 16.40 -15.15
N THR A 56 -0.16 15.93 -13.92
CA THR A 56 0.62 16.49 -12.81
C THR A 56 2.11 16.27 -13.03
N PHE A 57 2.52 15.07 -13.40
CA PHE A 57 3.93 14.76 -13.58
C PHE A 57 4.59 15.57 -14.69
N TYR A 58 3.95 15.65 -15.87
CA TYR A 58 4.52 16.36 -17.01
C TYR A 58 4.38 17.89 -16.94
N SER A 59 3.38 18.41 -16.23
CA SER A 59 3.20 19.86 -16.09
C SER A 59 4.03 20.48 -14.96
N THR A 60 4.22 19.76 -13.86
CA THR A 60 4.85 20.30 -12.65
C THR A 60 6.10 19.54 -12.21
N GLY A 61 6.33 18.34 -12.73
CA GLY A 61 7.36 17.43 -12.23
C GLY A 61 7.09 16.90 -10.82
N SER A 62 5.84 17.04 -10.34
CA SER A 62 5.45 16.71 -8.96
C SER A 62 4.72 15.36 -8.87
N TYR A 63 4.58 14.89 -7.64
CA TYR A 63 3.80 13.71 -7.30
C TYR A 63 2.51 14.13 -6.60
N ILE A 64 1.42 13.40 -6.82
CA ILE A 64 0.14 13.63 -6.13
C ILE A 64 0.23 13.18 -4.69
N SER A 65 0.81 12.00 -4.47
CA SER A 65 1.07 11.48 -3.13
C SER A 65 2.45 10.84 -3.08
N ALA A 66 3.19 11.09 -2.01
CA ALA A 66 4.50 10.50 -1.78
C ALA A 66 4.74 10.31 -0.27
N THR A 67 5.29 9.17 0.10
CA THR A 67 5.66 8.85 1.49
C THR A 67 7.12 8.38 1.54
N PRO A 68 7.91 8.78 2.55
CA PRO A 68 9.22 8.19 2.78
C PRO A 68 9.12 6.68 2.91
N LEU A 69 10.07 5.93 2.34
CA LEU A 69 10.19 4.51 2.65
C LEU A 69 10.52 4.32 4.13
N ASN A 70 10.10 3.20 4.67
CA ASN A 70 10.44 2.81 6.03
C ASN A 70 11.95 2.96 6.28
N GLN A 71 12.31 3.31 7.50
CA GLN A 71 13.71 3.29 7.90
C GLN A 71 14.14 1.86 8.21
N LEU A 72 15.33 1.49 7.75
CA LEU A 72 15.93 0.21 8.10
C LEU A 72 16.16 0.13 9.62
N ASP A 73 15.75 -0.97 10.23
CA ASP A 73 16.00 -1.26 11.64
C ASP A 73 17.51 -1.24 11.96
N THR A 74 17.88 -0.87 13.17
CA THR A 74 19.29 -0.76 13.62
C THR A 74 20.08 -2.07 13.42
N ASN A 75 19.42 -3.22 13.60
CA ASN A 75 19.98 -4.56 13.32
C ASN A 75 19.31 -5.21 12.12
N GLY A 76 18.90 -4.39 11.18
CA GLY A 76 18.19 -4.84 9.98
C GLY A 76 19.09 -5.50 8.94
N SER A 77 18.52 -5.69 7.78
CA SER A 77 19.16 -6.38 6.66
C SER A 77 20.47 -5.72 6.24
N THR A 78 21.53 -6.52 6.11
CA THR A 78 22.86 -6.07 5.66
C THR A 78 23.18 -6.49 4.23
N SER A 79 22.28 -7.26 3.60
CA SER A 79 22.41 -7.77 2.24
C SER A 79 21.07 -7.80 1.51
N LEU A 80 21.13 -7.88 0.17
CA LEU A 80 19.93 -8.01 -0.65
C LEU A 80 19.15 -9.30 -0.35
N LEU A 81 19.85 -10.37 0.00
CA LEU A 81 19.20 -11.63 0.37
C LEU A 81 18.38 -11.49 1.67
N GLU A 82 18.93 -10.79 2.65
CA GLU A 82 18.22 -10.51 3.91
C GLU A 82 17.05 -9.55 3.69
N ALA A 83 17.25 -8.51 2.87
CA ALA A 83 16.18 -7.61 2.47
C ALA A 83 15.02 -8.39 1.80
N GLY A 84 15.33 -9.26 0.84
CA GLY A 84 14.32 -10.10 0.18
C GLY A 84 13.58 -11.01 1.16
N LYS A 85 14.27 -11.60 2.14
CA LYS A 85 13.61 -12.40 3.21
C LYS A 85 12.70 -11.55 4.09
N ALA A 86 13.12 -10.32 4.44
CA ALA A 86 12.31 -9.39 5.21
C ALA A 86 11.05 -8.98 4.44
N PHE A 87 11.16 -8.68 3.15
CA PHE A 87 10.03 -8.35 2.28
C PHE A 87 9.07 -9.52 2.11
N TYR A 88 9.60 -10.72 1.90
CA TYR A 88 8.78 -11.93 1.86
C TYR A 88 8.02 -12.17 3.17
N ALA A 89 8.60 -11.80 4.31
CA ALA A 89 7.95 -11.84 5.62
C ALA A 89 6.99 -10.67 5.88
N GLY A 90 6.73 -9.81 4.87
CA GLY A 90 5.81 -8.68 4.97
C GLY A 90 6.37 -7.44 5.68
N LYS A 91 7.67 -7.40 5.99
CA LYS A 91 8.28 -6.24 6.64
C LYS A 91 8.45 -5.06 5.65
N TYR A 92 8.51 -3.86 6.23
CA TYR A 92 8.76 -2.61 5.51
C TYR A 92 7.74 -2.34 4.41
N GLU A 93 6.47 -2.60 4.67
CA GLU A 93 5.39 -2.22 3.77
C GLU A 93 5.22 -0.70 3.77
N ASN A 94 5.13 -0.12 2.58
CA ASN A 94 4.89 1.30 2.34
C ASN A 94 3.68 1.44 1.44
N GLU A 95 2.90 2.49 1.64
CA GLU A 95 1.67 2.73 0.92
C GLU A 95 1.55 4.19 0.52
N VAL A 96 1.05 4.42 -0.68
CA VAL A 96 0.52 5.70 -1.16
C VAL A 96 -0.79 5.45 -1.90
N MET A 97 -1.66 6.46 -1.94
CA MET A 97 -2.94 6.36 -2.62
C MET A 97 -3.26 7.63 -3.41
N MET A 98 -4.13 7.45 -4.41
CA MET A 98 -4.63 8.54 -5.23
C MET A 98 -6.07 8.25 -5.62
N HIS A 99 -6.90 9.28 -5.59
CA HIS A 99 -8.23 9.27 -6.19
C HIS A 99 -8.14 9.66 -7.66
N VAL A 100 -8.79 8.91 -8.51
CA VAL A 100 -9.01 9.22 -9.93
C VAL A 100 -10.49 9.53 -10.10
N SER A 101 -10.81 10.75 -10.48
CA SER A 101 -12.17 11.16 -10.75
C SER A 101 -12.59 10.80 -12.19
N GLN A 102 -13.89 10.79 -12.46
CA GLN A 102 -14.38 10.68 -13.84
C GLN A 102 -13.93 11.86 -14.71
N ASP A 103 -13.74 13.04 -14.11
CA ASP A 103 -13.25 14.21 -14.83
C ASP A 103 -11.79 14.07 -15.23
N ASP A 104 -10.94 13.42 -14.42
CA ASP A 104 -9.55 13.09 -14.79
C ASP A 104 -9.54 12.19 -16.03
N ILE A 105 -10.35 11.13 -16.04
CA ILE A 105 -10.48 10.22 -17.16
C ILE A 105 -10.98 10.93 -18.42
N ASN A 106 -11.98 11.81 -18.28
CA ASN A 106 -12.52 12.60 -19.39
C ASN A 106 -11.52 13.63 -19.92
N ALA A 107 -10.69 14.20 -19.05
CA ALA A 107 -9.63 15.11 -19.46
C ALA A 107 -8.58 14.43 -20.32
N MET A 108 -8.19 13.21 -19.94
CA MET A 108 -7.22 12.40 -20.69
C MET A 108 -7.73 11.95 -22.06
N GLN A 109 -9.05 11.80 -22.23
CA GLN A 109 -9.64 11.55 -23.55
C GLN A 109 -9.28 12.64 -24.55
N LYS A 110 -9.18 13.90 -24.10
CA LYS A 110 -8.79 15.02 -24.96
C LYS A 110 -7.32 14.98 -25.38
N VAL A 111 -6.49 14.36 -24.56
CA VAL A 111 -5.03 14.27 -24.79
C VAL A 111 -4.67 13.01 -25.60
N PHE A 112 -5.23 11.86 -25.25
CA PHE A 112 -4.87 10.56 -25.82
C PHE A 112 -5.95 9.93 -26.68
N GLY A 113 -7.15 10.55 -26.76
CA GLY A 113 -8.27 10.02 -27.54
C GLY A 113 -8.99 8.83 -26.92
N LYS A 114 -8.64 8.46 -25.68
CA LYS A 114 -9.23 7.34 -24.94
C LYS A 114 -9.69 7.78 -23.55
N GLN A 115 -10.77 7.17 -23.06
CA GLN A 115 -11.26 7.38 -21.69
C GLN A 115 -10.45 6.54 -20.69
N GLU A 116 -9.27 7.01 -20.38
CA GLU A 116 -8.34 6.33 -19.49
C GLU A 116 -7.44 7.37 -18.81
N GLU A 117 -7.10 7.16 -17.53
CA GLU A 117 -6.07 7.94 -16.84
C GLU A 117 -4.76 7.15 -16.83
N HIS A 118 -3.65 7.87 -16.92
CA HIS A 118 -2.31 7.29 -16.86
C HIS A 118 -1.71 7.56 -15.48
N LEU A 119 -1.63 6.50 -14.67
CA LEU A 119 -1.04 6.56 -13.34
C LEU A 119 0.43 6.19 -13.40
N GLY A 120 1.29 7.09 -12.91
CA GLY A 120 2.70 6.82 -12.69
C GLY A 120 2.93 6.50 -11.21
N PHE A 121 3.64 5.43 -10.94
CA PHE A 121 4.00 5.05 -9.58
C PHE A 121 5.41 4.45 -9.52
N GLY A 122 6.02 4.54 -8.35
CA GLY A 122 7.36 4.00 -8.17
C GLY A 122 8.07 4.51 -6.94
N VAL A 123 9.38 4.37 -6.95
CA VAL A 123 10.26 4.87 -5.90
C VAL A 123 11.21 5.89 -6.48
N ILE A 124 11.36 7.01 -5.80
CA ILE A 124 12.38 8.02 -6.10
C ILE A 124 13.38 8.09 -4.95
N VAL A 125 14.66 8.21 -5.30
CA VAL A 125 15.76 8.52 -4.40
C VAL A 125 16.23 9.93 -4.72
N ASP A 126 16.24 10.83 -3.76
CA ASP A 126 16.67 12.20 -3.91
C ASP A 126 17.63 12.58 -2.78
N ASP A 127 18.90 12.28 -3.02
CA ASP A 127 19.99 12.62 -2.12
C ASP A 127 20.70 13.89 -2.64
N ASN A 128 20.75 14.91 -1.82
CA ASN A 128 21.40 16.18 -2.14
C ASN A 128 22.93 16.15 -1.98
N GLY A 129 23.54 14.95 -1.88
CA GLY A 129 24.99 14.79 -1.74
C GLY A 129 25.50 15.00 -0.31
N THR A 130 24.60 15.09 0.67
CA THR A 130 24.94 15.21 2.10
C THR A 130 24.94 13.87 2.84
N THR A 131 24.50 12.82 2.17
CA THR A 131 24.32 11.49 2.76
C THR A 131 25.65 10.71 2.75
N PRO A 132 26.00 9.98 3.82
CA PRO A 132 27.20 9.15 3.86
C PRO A 132 27.28 8.12 2.74
N ASN A 133 28.49 7.75 2.31
CA ASN A 133 28.73 6.85 1.18
C ASN A 133 28.24 5.39 1.39
N ASN A 134 27.83 5.01 2.60
CA ASN A 134 27.32 3.68 2.93
C ASN A 134 25.79 3.59 2.94
N GLU A 135 25.12 4.61 2.44
CA GLU A 135 23.67 4.63 2.36
C GLU A 135 23.16 3.70 1.25
N TRP A 136 22.08 2.98 1.57
CA TRP A 136 21.43 2.12 0.61
C TRP A 136 19.92 2.06 0.79
N THR A 137 19.24 1.83 -0.30
CA THR A 137 17.80 1.68 -0.39
C THR A 137 17.49 0.37 -1.09
N ALA A 138 16.60 -0.41 -0.52
CA ALA A 138 16.09 -1.63 -1.15
C ALA A 138 14.57 -1.58 -1.19
N PHE A 139 13.99 -2.04 -2.29
CA PHE A 139 12.54 -2.13 -2.48
C PHE A 139 12.19 -3.23 -3.47
N ASP A 140 11.00 -3.81 -3.29
CA ASP A 140 10.46 -4.89 -4.11
C ASP A 140 8.95 -5.04 -3.89
N ASN A 141 8.34 -6.06 -4.49
CA ASN A 141 6.96 -6.47 -4.26
C ASN A 141 5.95 -5.34 -4.49
N PHE A 142 6.04 -4.70 -5.65
CA PHE A 142 5.12 -3.64 -6.05
C PHE A 142 3.73 -4.19 -6.33
N ARG A 143 2.72 -3.56 -5.77
CA ARG A 143 1.32 -3.95 -5.89
C ARG A 143 0.45 -2.72 -6.10
N MET A 144 -0.50 -2.79 -7.02
CA MET A 144 -1.53 -1.79 -7.20
C MET A 144 -2.90 -2.42 -6.95
N LEU A 145 -3.72 -1.76 -6.16
CA LEU A 145 -5.05 -2.19 -5.76
C LEU A 145 -6.06 -1.11 -6.15
N TYR A 146 -7.20 -1.53 -6.67
CA TYR A 146 -8.34 -0.66 -6.88
C TYR A 146 -9.30 -0.82 -5.68
N ALA A 147 -9.52 0.26 -4.93
CA ALA A 147 -10.33 0.24 -3.71
C ALA A 147 -11.80 0.67 -3.92
N GLY A 148 -12.19 1.06 -5.14
CA GLY A 148 -13.56 1.45 -5.47
C GLY A 148 -13.74 2.95 -5.67
N GLU A 149 -14.97 3.36 -5.98
CA GLU A 149 -15.34 4.72 -6.42
C GLU A 149 -15.66 5.70 -5.27
N TYR A 150 -15.40 5.32 -4.04
CA TYR A 150 -15.88 6.11 -2.91
C TYR A 150 -15.02 7.35 -2.63
N GLU A 151 -15.68 8.53 -2.58
CA GLU A 151 -15.08 9.85 -2.28
C GLU A 151 -15.34 10.31 -0.83
N GLY A 152 -15.70 9.43 0.07
CA GLY A 152 -16.03 9.80 1.44
C GLY A 152 -14.84 9.89 2.40
N PRO A 153 -15.08 10.27 3.65
CA PRO A 153 -14.06 10.33 4.66
C PRO A 153 -13.41 8.95 4.85
N SER A 154 -12.14 8.92 5.17
CA SER A 154 -11.40 7.71 5.48
C SER A 154 -11.33 7.50 6.99
N LEU A 155 -11.40 6.23 7.40
CA LEU A 155 -11.20 5.80 8.78
C LEU A 155 -9.95 4.94 8.83
N VAL A 156 -8.99 5.32 9.65
CA VAL A 156 -7.75 4.56 9.85
C VAL A 156 -7.87 3.80 11.17
N LEU A 157 -7.87 2.46 11.10
CA LEU A 157 -7.70 1.61 12.27
C LEU A 157 -6.24 1.19 12.35
N ASP A 158 -5.55 1.69 13.36
CA ASP A 158 -4.12 1.44 13.57
C ASP A 158 -3.93 0.61 14.84
N GLU A 159 -3.24 -0.54 14.73
CA GLU A 159 -2.97 -1.41 15.88
C GLU A 159 -2.06 -0.77 16.93
N ASP A 160 -1.25 0.20 16.53
CA ASP A 160 -0.34 0.95 17.40
C ASP A 160 -1.04 2.14 18.08
N ASN A 161 -2.26 2.49 17.65
CA ASN A 161 -3.06 3.55 18.28
C ASN A 161 -4.31 2.96 18.97
N PRO A 162 -4.23 2.70 20.29
CA PRO A 162 -5.35 2.12 21.04
C PRO A 162 -6.50 3.10 21.31
N ASP A 163 -6.34 4.39 20.99
CA ASP A 163 -7.41 5.37 21.16
C ASP A 163 -8.46 5.23 20.06
N LEU A 164 -9.58 4.66 20.41
CA LEU A 164 -10.75 4.49 19.53
C LEU A 164 -11.88 5.50 19.84
N SER A 165 -11.59 6.55 20.64
CA SER A 165 -12.59 7.55 21.04
C SER A 165 -13.25 8.23 19.84
N TYR A 166 -12.48 8.46 18.77
CA TYR A 166 -12.99 9.02 17.52
C TYR A 166 -14.06 8.16 16.82
N LEU A 167 -14.08 6.84 17.07
CA LEU A 167 -15.13 5.96 16.51
C LEU A 167 -16.50 6.16 17.19
N THR A 168 -16.50 6.60 18.44
CA THR A 168 -17.71 6.77 19.24
C THR A 168 -18.31 8.15 19.08
N GLU A 169 -17.50 9.17 18.79
CA GLU A 169 -17.92 10.56 18.68
C GLU A 169 -18.60 10.89 17.36
N THR A 170 -18.46 10.05 16.34
CA THR A 170 -18.82 10.40 14.96
C THR A 170 -19.59 9.30 14.23
N SER A 171 -20.30 8.45 14.97
CA SER A 171 -20.98 7.25 14.42
C SER A 171 -21.97 7.53 13.27
N ASP A 172 -22.53 8.73 13.20
CA ASP A 172 -23.45 9.14 12.12
C ASP A 172 -22.73 9.73 10.90
N GLU A 173 -21.50 10.23 11.06
CA GLU A 173 -20.70 10.82 9.97
C GLU A 173 -19.93 9.78 9.16
N TYR A 174 -19.67 8.62 9.75
CA TYR A 174 -18.89 7.55 9.10
C TYR A 174 -19.74 6.50 8.37
N LYS A 175 -20.91 6.87 7.91
CA LYS A 175 -21.63 6.03 6.94
C LYS A 175 -20.89 6.09 5.60
N ASN A 176 -20.47 4.94 5.11
CA ASN A 176 -19.71 4.80 3.85
C ASN A 176 -18.31 5.44 3.90
N VAL A 177 -17.44 4.95 4.73
CA VAL A 177 -16.02 5.37 4.80
C VAL A 177 -15.10 4.37 4.10
N VAL A 178 -13.97 4.84 3.61
CA VAL A 178 -12.85 3.95 3.26
C VAL A 178 -12.15 3.55 4.55
N LEU A 179 -12.20 2.28 4.88
CA LEU A 179 -11.52 1.74 6.05
C LEU A 179 -10.08 1.38 5.69
N HIS A 180 -9.13 2.06 6.32
CA HIS A 180 -7.72 1.71 6.28
C HIS A 180 -7.38 0.93 7.54
N LEU A 181 -6.96 -0.32 7.35
CA LEU A 181 -6.51 -1.17 8.44
C LEU A 181 -4.98 -1.23 8.44
N ASN A 182 -4.37 -0.54 9.39
CA ASN A 182 -2.94 -0.63 9.66
C ASN A 182 -2.70 -1.69 10.75
N ARG A 183 -2.49 -2.93 10.29
CA ARG A 183 -2.30 -4.07 11.17
C ARG A 183 -1.35 -5.10 10.58
N THR A 184 -0.47 -5.64 11.42
CA THR A 184 0.46 -6.72 11.07
C THR A 184 -0.21 -8.08 11.17
N PHE A 185 -0.21 -8.83 10.07
CA PHE A 185 -0.67 -10.22 10.03
C PHE A 185 0.51 -11.17 9.93
N THR A 186 0.50 -12.22 10.73
CA THR A 186 1.50 -13.28 10.63
C THR A 186 1.14 -14.20 9.46
N LEU A 187 2.02 -14.28 8.48
CA LEU A 187 1.85 -15.11 7.29
C LEU A 187 1.69 -16.59 7.65
N ASN A 188 0.80 -17.29 6.95
CA ASN A 188 0.51 -18.72 7.10
C ASN A 188 0.06 -19.10 8.52
N LYS A 189 -0.55 -18.17 9.25
CA LYS A 189 -1.16 -18.42 10.56
C LYS A 189 -2.57 -17.83 10.62
N TRP A 190 -3.38 -18.36 11.51
CA TRP A 190 -4.63 -17.74 11.87
C TRP A 190 -4.36 -16.47 12.67
N ASN A 191 -4.94 -15.37 12.22
CA ASN A 191 -4.91 -14.08 12.90
C ASN A 191 -6.35 -13.73 13.28
N THR A 192 -6.54 -13.14 14.46
CA THR A 192 -7.87 -12.63 14.85
C THR A 192 -8.07 -11.25 14.26
N LEU A 193 -9.28 -10.96 13.80
CA LEU A 193 -9.66 -9.65 13.30
C LEU A 193 -11.06 -9.31 13.80
N THR A 194 -11.19 -8.14 14.42
CA THR A 194 -12.48 -7.55 14.78
C THR A 194 -12.53 -6.15 14.16
N LEU A 195 -13.55 -5.90 13.37
CA LEU A 195 -13.77 -4.63 12.70
C LEU A 195 -15.07 -3.99 13.23
N PRO A 196 -15.14 -2.67 13.31
CA PRO A 196 -16.36 -1.95 13.72
C PRO A 196 -17.38 -1.83 12.58
N VAL A 197 -17.18 -2.52 11.48
CA VAL A 197 -17.97 -2.45 10.26
C VAL A 197 -18.22 -3.85 9.70
N ASP A 198 -19.35 -4.03 9.06
CA ASP A 198 -19.65 -5.22 8.28
C ASP A 198 -18.94 -5.13 6.92
N LEU A 199 -18.30 -6.20 6.51
CA LEU A 199 -17.68 -6.32 5.19
C LEU A 199 -18.32 -7.47 4.41
N THR A 200 -18.44 -7.29 3.10
CA THR A 200 -18.81 -8.40 2.24
C THR A 200 -17.61 -9.30 1.98
N TYR A 201 -17.88 -10.55 1.58
CA TYR A 201 -16.82 -11.50 1.21
C TYR A 201 -15.93 -10.97 0.07
N GLY A 202 -16.54 -10.28 -0.92
CA GLY A 202 -15.81 -9.63 -2.00
C GLY A 202 -14.90 -8.49 -1.52
N GLN A 203 -15.33 -7.70 -0.51
CA GLN A 203 -14.48 -6.69 0.11
C GLN A 203 -13.30 -7.31 0.86
N MET A 204 -13.56 -8.41 1.60
CA MET A 204 -12.51 -9.15 2.29
C MET A 204 -11.48 -9.74 1.31
N LYS A 205 -11.91 -10.33 0.20
CA LYS A 205 -10.99 -10.82 -0.85
C LYS A 205 -10.14 -9.70 -1.45
N ARG A 206 -10.73 -8.55 -1.71
CA ARG A 206 -9.97 -7.39 -2.22
C ARG A 206 -8.92 -6.90 -1.23
N ALA A 207 -9.22 -6.93 0.07
CA ALA A 207 -8.30 -6.46 1.11
C ALA A 207 -7.19 -7.47 1.43
N PHE A 208 -7.51 -8.78 1.48
CA PHE A 208 -6.62 -9.83 1.99
C PHE A 208 -6.17 -10.85 0.93
N GLY A 209 -6.67 -10.72 -0.30
CA GLY A 209 -6.34 -11.62 -1.41
C GLY A 209 -7.32 -12.80 -1.55
N ASP A 210 -7.34 -13.39 -2.75
CA ASP A 210 -8.28 -14.47 -3.11
C ASP A 210 -8.05 -15.78 -2.34
N GLU A 211 -6.83 -16.01 -1.87
CA GLU A 211 -6.41 -17.19 -1.13
C GLU A 211 -6.72 -17.10 0.39
N MET A 212 -7.36 -16.04 0.85
CA MET A 212 -7.70 -15.88 2.25
C MET A 212 -8.65 -16.97 2.72
N MET A 213 -8.48 -17.40 3.95
CA MET A 213 -9.42 -18.29 4.65
C MET A 213 -10.02 -17.58 5.85
N LEU A 214 -11.32 -17.68 6.02
CA LEU A 214 -12.05 -17.12 7.15
C LEU A 214 -12.55 -18.21 8.08
N ALA A 215 -12.55 -17.93 9.38
CA ALA A 215 -13.18 -18.78 10.37
C ALA A 215 -13.89 -17.95 11.42
N LYS A 216 -15.09 -18.36 11.80
CA LYS A 216 -15.85 -17.76 12.89
C LYS A 216 -15.72 -18.59 14.16
N LEU A 217 -15.79 -17.92 15.30
CA LEU A 217 -15.88 -18.60 16.59
C LEU A 217 -17.16 -19.46 16.61
N TYR A 218 -16.97 -20.77 16.78
CA TYR A 218 -18.08 -21.72 16.78
C TYR A 218 -18.48 -22.13 18.20
N GLN A 219 -17.51 -22.35 19.08
CA GLN A 219 -17.75 -22.81 20.44
C GLN A 219 -16.66 -22.31 21.39
N LEU A 220 -17.09 -21.81 22.54
CA LEU A 220 -16.23 -21.44 23.64
C LEU A 220 -16.62 -22.27 24.87
N ASN A 221 -15.69 -23.07 25.38
CA ASN A 221 -15.85 -23.84 26.62
C ASN A 221 -14.72 -23.44 27.59
N ALA A 222 -14.83 -23.80 28.85
CA ALA A 222 -13.83 -23.50 29.88
C ALA A 222 -12.38 -23.89 29.46
N ASN A 223 -12.23 -24.95 28.67
CA ASN A 223 -10.92 -25.51 28.30
C ASN A 223 -10.65 -25.55 26.79
N SER A 224 -11.53 -25.02 25.97
CA SER A 224 -11.33 -25.05 24.51
C SER A 224 -12.06 -23.95 23.77
N VAL A 225 -11.39 -23.44 22.73
CA VAL A 225 -11.95 -22.51 21.75
C VAL A 225 -11.98 -23.22 20.39
N ARG A 226 -13.12 -23.25 19.75
CA ARG A 226 -13.28 -23.89 18.44
C ARG A 226 -13.72 -22.88 17.41
N PHE A 227 -13.07 -22.91 16.27
CA PHE A 227 -13.41 -22.12 15.10
C PHE A 227 -13.92 -23.03 13.99
N LYS A 228 -14.83 -22.50 13.19
CA LYS A 228 -15.34 -23.15 11.99
C LYS A 228 -15.02 -22.27 10.79
N THR A 229 -14.39 -22.87 9.78
CA THR A 229 -14.15 -22.18 8.50
C THR A 229 -15.46 -21.76 7.85
N VAL A 230 -15.46 -20.59 7.27
CA VAL A 230 -16.59 -20.02 6.52
C VAL A 230 -16.33 -20.31 5.05
N SER A 231 -17.30 -20.91 4.38
CA SER A 231 -17.29 -21.09 2.93
C SER A 231 -18.32 -20.11 2.34
N CYS A 232 -17.84 -19.09 1.65
CA CYS A 232 -18.69 -18.14 0.94
C CYS A 232 -18.64 -18.44 -0.56
N THR A 233 -19.78 -18.38 -1.20
CA THR A 233 -19.93 -18.61 -2.64
C THR A 233 -20.34 -17.35 -3.39
N ASN A 234 -20.73 -16.30 -2.67
CA ASN A 234 -21.17 -15.03 -3.22
C ASN A 234 -20.35 -13.87 -2.61
N ASP A 235 -19.84 -13.03 -3.46
CA ASP A 235 -19.05 -11.85 -3.07
C ASP A 235 -19.86 -10.79 -2.28
N ASP A 236 -21.19 -10.78 -2.42
CA ASP A 236 -22.10 -9.88 -1.69
C ASP A 236 -22.50 -10.41 -0.28
N GLU A 237 -22.06 -11.60 0.10
CA GLU A 237 -22.38 -12.16 1.41
C GLU A 237 -21.68 -11.35 2.52
N VAL A 238 -22.47 -10.84 3.48
CA VAL A 238 -21.95 -10.06 4.62
C VAL A 238 -21.35 -11.01 5.66
N MET A 239 -20.17 -10.66 6.15
CA MET A 239 -19.31 -11.48 7.00
C MET A 239 -19.40 -11.10 8.49
#